data_539f028764bd6648cb48c0c05f5e2946
#
_entry.id   539f028764bd6648cb48c0c05f5e2946
#
_cell.length_a   1.000
_cell.length_b   1.000
_cell.length_c   1.000
_cell.angle_alpha   90.00
_cell.angle_beta   90.00
_cell.angle_gamma   90.00
#
_symmetry.space_group_name_H-M   'P 1'
#
loop_
_entity.id
_entity.type
_entity.pdbx_description
1 polymer ?
#
loop_
_entity_poly.entity_id
_entity_poly.type
_entity_poly.pdbx_seq_one_letter_code
_entity_poly.pdbx_strand_id
1 'polypeptide(L)'
;YCLGCDAKLKSGTVLPAGHTMNHVDAVPATCKDTGTAEHWHCSVCDKDFKDEAGATELSDLTLAKDPNNHVGGTHKENAADPGCDQPGFTGDIYCDSCNAKIADGQNVPAGHITSLVAEVPATCKDFGVMAHWHCSRCEKDFEDKAGTKELSALTLDKDSTNHVGETELRDQIAPSCKADGYTGDVYCLACDQVVTPGKPIRTSHALTFVPTKTPTCQ
;
A
#
# COMPACT_ATOMS: atom_id res chain seq x y z
N TYR A 1 35.66 51.71 -69.45
CA TYR A 1 36.76 52.44 -70.05
C TYR A 1 36.75 52.19 -71.54
N CYS A 2 37.21 53.12 -72.33
CA CYS A 2 37.42 53.03 -73.78
C CYS A 2 38.80 52.46 -74.01
N LEU A 3 38.92 51.29 -74.73
CA LEU A 3 40.21 50.62 -75.03
C LEU A 3 41.18 51.43 -75.93
N GLY A 4 40.64 52.49 -76.52
CA GLY A 4 41.47 53.36 -77.41
C GLY A 4 41.98 54.66 -76.83
N CYS A 5 41.39 55.14 -75.67
CA CYS A 5 41.76 56.44 -75.05
C CYS A 5 41.70 56.43 -73.55
N ASP A 6 41.46 55.26 -72.87
CA ASP A 6 41.35 55.01 -71.45
C ASP A 6 40.28 55.89 -70.72
N ALA A 7 39.39 56.57 -71.52
CA ALA A 7 38.34 57.38 -70.93
C ALA A 7 37.28 56.53 -70.29
N LYS A 8 36.84 56.91 -69.07
CA LYS A 8 35.75 56.23 -68.32
C LYS A 8 34.42 56.63 -69.03
N LEU A 9 33.84 55.62 -69.73
CA LEU A 9 32.62 55.79 -70.54
C LEU A 9 31.35 55.83 -69.65
N LYS A 10 31.40 55.15 -68.51
CA LYS A 10 30.30 55.15 -67.58
C LYS A 10 30.87 54.89 -66.19
N SER A 11 30.40 55.64 -65.20
CA SER A 11 30.69 55.35 -63.82
C SER A 11 29.90 54.09 -63.41
N GLY A 12 30.61 53.10 -62.83
CA GLY A 12 29.95 52.00 -62.21
C GLY A 12 29.10 52.48 -61.02
N THR A 13 27.96 51.90 -60.87
CA THR A 13 27.13 52.11 -59.64
C THR A 13 27.81 51.27 -58.53
N VAL A 14 28.11 51.94 -57.43
CA VAL A 14 28.47 51.25 -56.21
C VAL A 14 27.25 50.46 -55.71
N LEU A 15 27.32 49.17 -55.74
CA LEU A 15 26.28 48.38 -55.10
C LEU A 15 26.52 48.47 -53.60
N PRO A 16 25.46 48.77 -52.80
CA PRO A 16 25.58 48.75 -51.35
C PRO A 16 25.97 47.35 -50.88
N ALA A 17 26.91 47.27 -49.95
CA ALA A 17 27.23 46.03 -49.27
C ALA A 17 25.98 45.60 -48.51
N GLY A 18 25.43 44.44 -48.84
CA GLY A 18 24.29 43.85 -48.19
C GLY A 18 24.67 42.63 -47.36
N HIS A 19 23.96 42.39 -46.29
CA HIS A 19 24.08 41.19 -45.52
C HIS A 19 23.10 40.14 -46.06
N THR A 20 23.53 38.86 -46.05
CA THR A 20 22.65 37.72 -46.32
C THR A 20 22.40 37.06 -44.99
N MET A 21 21.25 37.40 -44.40
CA MET A 21 20.90 37.02 -43.05
C MET A 21 20.14 35.71 -42.97
N ASN A 22 20.52 34.86 -42.04
CA ASN A 22 19.82 33.63 -41.64
C ASN A 22 19.46 33.75 -40.17
N HIS A 23 18.20 33.53 -39.86
CA HIS A 23 17.71 33.51 -38.47
C HIS A 23 18.21 32.24 -37.78
N VAL A 24 18.71 32.38 -36.54
CA VAL A 24 19.14 31.29 -35.68
C VAL A 24 18.37 31.40 -34.38
N ASP A 25 17.55 30.39 -34.10
CA ASP A 25 16.74 30.32 -32.90
C ASP A 25 17.61 30.23 -31.63
N ALA A 26 17.10 30.78 -30.52
CA ALA A 26 17.75 30.68 -29.22
C ALA A 26 17.85 29.23 -28.75
N VAL A 27 18.95 28.86 -28.16
CA VAL A 27 19.10 27.64 -27.35
C VAL A 27 19.05 28.05 -25.89
N PRO A 28 17.99 27.65 -25.15
CA PRO A 28 17.87 28.03 -23.75
C PRO A 28 19.03 27.54 -22.91
N ALA A 29 19.51 28.33 -21.97
CA ALA A 29 20.45 27.92 -20.95
C ALA A 29 19.78 26.97 -19.95
N THR A 30 20.55 26.06 -19.41
CA THR A 30 20.11 25.11 -18.39
C THR A 30 20.93 25.29 -17.11
N CYS A 31 20.56 24.55 -16.05
CA CYS A 31 21.36 24.53 -14.82
C CYS A 31 22.77 23.94 -15.06
N LYS A 32 22.95 23.17 -16.11
CA LYS A 32 24.20 22.51 -16.46
C LYS A 32 25.00 23.24 -17.52
N ASP A 33 24.33 23.67 -18.58
CA ASP A 33 24.95 24.21 -19.77
C ASP A 33 24.50 25.66 -20.04
N THR A 34 25.41 26.45 -20.61
CA THR A 34 25.08 27.80 -21.13
C THR A 34 24.19 27.66 -22.37
N GLY A 35 23.38 28.64 -22.60
CA GLY A 35 22.56 28.75 -23.81
C GLY A 35 23.18 29.66 -24.87
N THR A 36 22.46 29.83 -25.98
CA THR A 36 22.80 30.75 -27.04
C THR A 36 21.61 31.68 -27.31
N ALA A 37 21.84 32.99 -27.40
CA ALA A 37 20.81 33.95 -27.70
C ALA A 37 20.32 33.80 -29.14
N GLU A 38 19.03 34.09 -29.37
CA GLU A 38 18.47 34.28 -30.72
C GLU A 38 19.24 35.37 -31.46
N HIS A 39 19.61 35.10 -32.71
CA HIS A 39 20.41 36.04 -33.51
C HIS A 39 20.20 35.84 -35.01
N TRP A 40 20.75 36.77 -35.79
CA TRP A 40 20.81 36.69 -37.24
C TRP A 40 22.27 36.52 -37.68
N HIS A 41 22.55 35.40 -38.33
CA HIS A 41 23.87 35.11 -38.85
C HIS A 41 24.04 35.54 -40.34
N CYS A 42 25.05 36.33 -40.63
CA CYS A 42 25.35 36.71 -42.00
C CYS A 42 26.32 35.75 -42.68
N SER A 43 25.84 35.00 -43.67
CA SER A 43 26.65 34.02 -44.42
C SER A 43 27.73 34.64 -45.33
N VAL A 44 27.74 35.96 -45.51
CA VAL A 44 28.70 36.66 -46.33
C VAL A 44 29.90 37.17 -45.54
N CYS A 45 29.70 37.70 -44.34
CA CYS A 45 30.78 38.23 -43.50
C CYS A 45 31.05 37.42 -42.23
N ASP A 46 30.32 36.34 -42.05
CA ASP A 46 30.48 35.38 -40.94
C ASP A 46 30.35 36.06 -39.56
N LYS A 47 29.40 37.00 -39.45
CA LYS A 47 29.11 37.77 -38.24
C LYS A 47 27.68 37.60 -37.82
N ASP A 48 27.44 37.80 -36.53
CA ASP A 48 26.15 37.66 -35.89
C ASP A 48 25.58 39.05 -35.53
N PHE A 49 24.25 39.22 -35.70
CA PHE A 49 23.55 40.46 -35.50
C PHE A 49 22.29 40.26 -34.68
N LYS A 50 21.89 41.34 -34.01
CA LYS A 50 20.66 41.36 -33.20
C LYS A 50 19.38 41.34 -34.03
N ASP A 51 19.44 41.87 -35.25
CA ASP A 51 18.31 42.09 -36.13
C ASP A 51 18.62 41.72 -37.59
N GLU A 52 17.57 41.45 -38.38
CA GLU A 52 17.66 41.09 -39.80
C GLU A 52 18.31 42.19 -40.66
N ALA A 53 18.24 43.44 -40.23
CA ALA A 53 18.84 44.55 -40.96
C ALA A 53 20.38 44.60 -40.84
N GLY A 54 20.97 43.82 -39.92
CA GLY A 54 22.40 43.81 -39.66
C GLY A 54 22.94 45.10 -39.05
N ALA A 55 22.08 45.81 -38.32
CA ALA A 55 22.43 47.11 -37.77
C ALA A 55 23.30 47.03 -36.51
N THR A 56 23.12 45.98 -35.72
CA THR A 56 23.83 45.78 -34.45
C THR A 56 24.55 44.44 -34.43
N GLU A 57 25.89 44.49 -34.54
CA GLU A 57 26.72 43.29 -34.42
C GLU A 57 26.77 42.79 -32.99
N LEU A 58 26.67 41.47 -32.80
CA LEU A 58 26.77 40.78 -31.51
C LEU A 58 28.15 40.14 -31.41
N SER A 59 28.85 40.41 -30.32
CA SER A 59 30.17 39.83 -30.05
C SER A 59 30.11 38.62 -29.08
N ASP A 60 29.00 38.48 -28.35
CA ASP A 60 28.78 37.37 -27.45
C ASP A 60 27.29 36.96 -27.52
N LEU A 61 27.06 35.71 -27.82
CA LEU A 61 25.75 35.07 -27.91
C LEU A 61 25.45 34.22 -26.69
N THR A 62 26.38 34.12 -25.73
CA THR A 62 26.30 33.21 -24.62
C THR A 62 25.26 33.65 -23.61
N LEU A 63 24.26 32.83 -23.39
CA LEU A 63 23.36 32.94 -22.25
C LEU A 63 23.98 32.20 -21.04
N ALA A 64 24.10 32.94 -19.93
CA ALA A 64 24.57 32.33 -18.68
C ALA A 64 23.70 31.16 -18.28
N LYS A 65 24.26 30.19 -17.55
CA LYS A 65 23.49 29.05 -17.00
C LYS A 65 22.29 29.53 -16.22
N ASP A 66 21.15 28.88 -16.45
CA ASP A 66 19.91 29.17 -15.73
C ASP A 66 19.77 28.18 -14.56
N PRO A 67 19.97 28.59 -13.31
CA PRO A 67 19.89 27.70 -12.15
C PRO A 67 18.49 27.12 -11.92
N ASN A 68 17.45 27.69 -12.55
CA ASN A 68 16.07 27.25 -12.40
C ASN A 68 15.61 26.30 -13.53
N ASN A 69 16.35 26.26 -14.65
CA ASN A 69 16.04 25.37 -15.76
C ASN A 69 16.78 24.04 -15.57
N HIS A 70 16.25 23.23 -14.65
CA HIS A 70 16.82 21.93 -14.32
C HIS A 70 16.63 20.91 -15.45
N VAL A 71 17.71 20.18 -15.76
CA VAL A 71 17.73 19.13 -16.79
C VAL A 71 18.36 17.85 -16.23
N GLY A 72 18.00 16.72 -16.83
CA GLY A 72 18.48 15.41 -16.41
C GLY A 72 17.57 14.74 -15.40
N GLY A 73 18.12 13.80 -14.65
CA GLY A 73 17.40 13.07 -13.60
C GLY A 73 17.31 13.81 -12.28
N THR A 74 16.65 13.17 -11.34
CA THR A 74 16.57 13.64 -9.94
C THR A 74 16.84 12.48 -8.98
N HIS A 75 17.42 12.79 -7.83
CA HIS A 75 17.59 11.84 -6.72
C HIS A 75 17.01 12.40 -5.42
N LYS A 76 16.76 11.50 -4.49
CA LYS A 76 16.28 11.85 -3.16
C LYS A 76 17.41 11.77 -2.15
N GLU A 77 17.44 12.73 -1.24
CA GLU A 77 18.33 12.69 -0.07
C GLU A 77 17.53 12.68 1.22
N ASN A 78 18.11 12.08 2.26
CA ASN A 78 17.56 12.00 3.61
C ASN A 78 16.18 11.29 3.69
N ALA A 79 15.80 10.47 2.70
CA ALA A 79 14.59 9.68 2.80
C ALA A 79 14.72 8.67 3.95
N ALA A 80 13.65 8.53 4.73
CA ALA A 80 13.57 7.58 5.83
C ALA A 80 12.15 6.99 5.89
N ASP A 81 12.04 5.68 5.93
CA ASP A 81 10.75 5.02 6.09
C ASP A 81 10.19 5.26 7.51
N PRO A 82 8.86 5.47 7.63
CA PRO A 82 8.24 5.61 8.94
C PRO A 82 8.29 4.30 9.73
N GLY A 83 8.58 4.37 11.01
CA GLY A 83 8.45 3.29 11.98
C GLY A 83 7.07 3.25 12.62
N CYS A 84 6.90 2.37 13.62
CA CYS A 84 5.69 2.36 14.44
C CYS A 84 5.60 3.61 15.33
N ASP A 85 6.74 4.04 15.89
CA ASP A 85 6.84 5.15 16.85
C ASP A 85 7.68 6.33 16.33
N GLN A 86 8.31 6.16 15.15
CA GLN A 86 9.15 7.19 14.56
C GLN A 86 8.57 7.62 13.20
N PRO A 87 8.39 8.93 12.99
CA PRO A 87 7.97 9.43 11.68
C PRO A 87 9.05 9.16 10.63
N GLY A 88 8.61 8.96 9.40
CA GLY A 88 9.46 8.90 8.23
C GLY A 88 9.59 10.26 7.53
N PHE A 89 10.33 10.27 6.44
CA PHE A 89 10.54 11.41 5.58
C PHE A 89 10.62 10.97 4.12
N THR A 90 9.93 11.64 3.21
CA THR A 90 9.92 11.25 1.79
C THR A 90 11.24 11.53 1.07
N GLY A 91 12.12 12.30 1.70
CA GLY A 91 13.37 12.79 1.15
C GLY A 91 13.20 14.08 0.34
N ASP A 92 14.20 14.95 0.43
CA ASP A 92 14.33 16.13 -0.43
C ASP A 92 14.74 15.70 -1.83
N ILE A 93 14.26 16.41 -2.86
CA ILE A 93 14.54 16.10 -4.26
C ILE A 93 15.63 17.06 -4.78
N TYR A 94 16.68 16.49 -5.34
CA TYR A 94 17.81 17.21 -5.91
C TYR A 94 17.97 16.93 -7.40
N CYS A 95 18.48 17.91 -8.13
CA CYS A 95 18.85 17.78 -9.54
C CYS A 95 20.16 17.02 -9.70
N ASP A 96 20.21 15.96 -10.51
CA ASP A 96 21.43 15.20 -10.77
C ASP A 96 22.51 15.99 -11.52
N SER A 97 22.10 17.02 -12.27
CA SER A 97 23.02 17.80 -13.10
C SER A 97 23.72 18.95 -12.35
N CYS A 98 23.07 19.56 -11.37
CA CYS A 98 23.61 20.72 -10.65
C CYS A 98 23.61 20.56 -9.12
N ASN A 99 23.07 19.48 -8.61
CA ASN A 99 22.93 19.16 -7.20
C ASN A 99 22.15 20.23 -6.39
N ALA A 100 21.33 21.02 -7.07
CA ALA A 100 20.45 21.98 -6.41
C ALA A 100 19.18 21.25 -5.90
N LYS A 101 18.73 21.65 -4.73
CA LYS A 101 17.44 21.19 -4.18
C LYS A 101 16.30 21.75 -5.01
N ILE A 102 15.46 20.85 -5.55
CA ILE A 102 14.31 21.18 -6.40
C ILE A 102 13.03 21.26 -5.59
N ALA A 103 12.89 20.33 -4.64
CA ALA A 103 11.69 20.26 -3.81
C ALA A 103 12.00 19.72 -2.42
N ASP A 104 11.22 20.19 -1.45
CA ASP A 104 11.25 19.71 -0.08
C ASP A 104 10.52 18.37 0.04
N GLY A 105 11.10 17.45 0.81
CA GLY A 105 10.42 16.25 1.26
C GLY A 105 9.32 16.56 2.27
N GLN A 106 8.52 15.54 2.59
CA GLN A 106 7.43 15.64 3.55
C GLN A 106 7.61 14.62 4.67
N ASN A 107 7.20 15.00 5.87
CA ASN A 107 7.12 14.07 6.98
C ASN A 107 6.01 13.03 6.73
N VAL A 108 6.34 11.76 6.94
CA VAL A 108 5.39 10.65 6.90
C VAL A 108 5.09 10.27 8.35
N PRO A 109 3.84 10.31 8.80
CA PRO A 109 3.49 9.97 10.17
C PRO A 109 3.97 8.57 10.55
N ALA A 110 4.41 8.40 11.79
CA ALA A 110 4.60 7.10 12.40
C ALA A 110 3.27 6.33 12.45
N GLY A 111 3.32 5.02 12.42
CA GLY A 111 2.10 4.22 12.52
C GLY A 111 2.33 2.71 12.36
N HIS A 112 1.36 1.97 12.89
CA HIS A 112 1.36 0.52 12.82
C HIS A 112 0.75 0.03 11.50
N ILE A 113 1.32 -1.05 10.95
CA ILE A 113 0.74 -1.79 9.82
C ILE A 113 0.06 -3.01 10.39
N THR A 114 -1.23 -2.89 10.70
CA THR A 114 -1.98 -3.92 11.38
C THR A 114 -2.85 -4.75 10.44
N SER A 115 -2.98 -6.04 10.75
CA SER A 115 -3.93 -6.98 10.15
C SER A 115 -4.78 -7.63 11.23
N LEU A 116 -6.07 -7.85 10.93
CA LEU A 116 -6.98 -8.52 11.87
C LEU A 116 -6.64 -10.00 11.94
N VAL A 117 -6.42 -10.50 13.16
CA VAL A 117 -6.38 -11.92 13.49
C VAL A 117 -7.73 -12.28 14.11
N ALA A 118 -8.42 -13.23 13.50
CA ALA A 118 -9.74 -13.66 13.95
C ALA A 118 -9.67 -14.38 15.30
N GLU A 119 -10.76 -14.29 16.05
CA GLU A 119 -10.92 -15.05 17.30
C GLU A 119 -10.85 -16.55 17.06
N VAL A 120 -10.17 -17.23 17.97
CA VAL A 120 -10.28 -18.69 18.15
C VAL A 120 -11.07 -18.93 19.41
N PRO A 121 -12.32 -19.38 19.32
CA PRO A 121 -13.17 -19.58 20.51
C PRO A 121 -12.57 -20.56 21.50
N ALA A 122 -12.69 -20.26 22.77
CA ALA A 122 -12.35 -21.20 23.84
C ALA A 122 -13.31 -22.39 23.83
N THR A 123 -12.82 -23.54 24.25
CA THR A 123 -13.63 -24.76 24.39
C THR A 123 -13.54 -25.29 25.80
N CYS A 124 -14.31 -26.31 26.12
CA CYS A 124 -14.21 -26.99 27.42
C CYS A 124 -12.82 -27.62 27.63
N LYS A 125 -12.09 -27.85 26.57
CA LYS A 125 -10.76 -28.50 26.59
C LYS A 125 -9.62 -27.50 26.44
N ASP A 126 -9.74 -26.60 25.49
CA ASP A 126 -8.66 -25.73 25.05
C ASP A 126 -8.98 -24.26 25.32
N PHE A 127 -7.95 -23.49 25.64
CA PHE A 127 -8.03 -22.03 25.73
C PHE A 127 -8.31 -21.43 24.34
N GLY A 128 -9.02 -20.31 24.29
CA GLY A 128 -9.21 -19.56 23.06
C GLY A 128 -8.19 -18.44 22.90
N VAL A 129 -8.29 -17.75 21.77
CA VAL A 129 -7.53 -16.55 21.48
C VAL A 129 -8.51 -15.46 21.05
N MET A 130 -8.48 -14.30 21.69
CA MET A 130 -9.33 -13.17 21.33
C MET A 130 -8.98 -12.58 19.97
N ALA A 131 -9.96 -12.04 19.26
CA ALA A 131 -9.71 -11.27 18.06
C ALA A 131 -8.82 -10.07 18.38
N HIS A 132 -7.80 -9.82 17.55
CA HIS A 132 -6.85 -8.74 17.79
C HIS A 132 -6.27 -8.21 16.47
N TRP A 133 -5.58 -7.10 16.53
CA TRP A 133 -4.85 -6.53 15.40
C TRP A 133 -3.35 -6.73 15.60
N HIS A 134 -2.74 -7.55 14.74
CA HIS A 134 -1.30 -7.83 14.76
C HIS A 134 -0.54 -6.86 13.85
N CYS A 135 0.50 -6.21 14.37
CA CYS A 135 1.37 -5.32 13.59
C CYS A 135 2.58 -6.07 13.04
N SER A 136 2.67 -6.20 11.71
CA SER A 136 3.77 -6.89 11.02
C SER A 136 5.12 -6.16 11.09
N ARG A 137 5.16 -4.92 11.63
CA ARG A 137 6.38 -4.12 11.72
C ARG A 137 7.06 -4.23 13.09
N CYS A 138 6.30 -4.26 14.17
CA CYS A 138 6.82 -4.35 15.54
C CYS A 138 6.44 -5.65 16.26
N GLU A 139 5.72 -6.56 15.60
CA GLU A 139 5.28 -7.87 16.12
C GLU A 139 4.42 -7.76 17.41
N LYS A 140 3.73 -6.62 17.60
CA LYS A 140 2.86 -6.38 18.73
C LYS A 140 1.40 -6.52 18.34
N ASP A 141 0.56 -6.85 19.32
CA ASP A 141 -0.87 -7.05 19.18
C ASP A 141 -1.66 -5.93 19.84
N PHE A 142 -2.76 -5.53 19.20
CA PHE A 142 -3.55 -4.38 19.60
C PHE A 142 -5.05 -4.70 19.60
N GLU A 143 -5.80 -3.98 20.44
CA GLU A 143 -7.25 -4.06 20.49
C GLU A 143 -7.92 -3.39 19.27
N ASP A 144 -7.26 -2.38 18.70
CA ASP A 144 -7.79 -1.57 17.61
C ASP A 144 -6.86 -1.54 16.37
N LYS A 145 -7.47 -1.28 15.21
CA LYS A 145 -6.76 -1.21 13.92
C LYS A 145 -5.67 -0.14 13.87
N ALA A 146 -5.80 0.93 14.62
CA ALA A 146 -4.84 2.02 14.63
C ALA A 146 -3.57 1.69 15.45
N GLY A 147 -3.61 0.61 16.24
CA GLY A 147 -2.50 0.21 17.11
C GLY A 147 -2.31 1.14 18.32
N THR A 148 -3.42 1.71 18.83
CA THR A 148 -3.34 2.66 19.94
C THR A 148 -3.33 2.01 21.31
N LYS A 149 -3.89 0.79 21.41
CA LYS A 149 -4.01 0.05 22.66
C LYS A 149 -3.38 -1.33 22.55
N GLU A 150 -2.16 -1.45 23.03
CA GLU A 150 -1.39 -2.69 23.03
C GLU A 150 -2.03 -3.73 23.99
N LEU A 151 -2.11 -4.98 23.52
CA LEU A 151 -2.58 -6.12 24.29
C LEU A 151 -1.39 -6.87 24.89
N SER A 152 -1.48 -7.17 26.18
CA SER A 152 -0.45 -7.95 26.91
C SER A 152 -0.79 -9.43 26.98
N ALA A 153 -2.04 -9.81 26.72
CA ALA A 153 -2.51 -11.20 26.73
C ALA A 153 -3.66 -11.37 25.73
N LEU A 154 -3.63 -12.48 25.00
CA LEU A 154 -4.60 -12.81 23.96
C LEU A 154 -5.47 -14.01 24.34
N THR A 155 -5.12 -14.71 25.43
CA THR A 155 -5.73 -15.98 25.81
C THR A 155 -7.13 -15.76 26.43
N LEU A 156 -8.12 -16.45 25.90
CA LEU A 156 -9.44 -16.60 26.50
C LEU A 156 -9.47 -17.86 27.38
N ASP A 157 -10.03 -17.75 28.57
CA ASP A 157 -10.20 -18.88 29.46
C ASP A 157 -11.08 -19.96 28.83
N LYS A 158 -10.89 -21.22 29.26
CA LYS A 158 -11.69 -22.34 28.77
C LYS A 158 -13.18 -22.08 29.00
N ASP A 159 -13.96 -22.37 27.97
CA ASP A 159 -15.42 -22.27 28.04
C ASP A 159 -16.01 -23.64 28.37
N SER A 160 -16.41 -23.84 29.62
CA SER A 160 -17.01 -25.09 30.09
C SER A 160 -18.34 -25.44 29.43
N THR A 161 -18.94 -24.48 28.68
CA THR A 161 -20.21 -24.70 27.97
C THR A 161 -20.03 -25.01 26.49
N ASN A 162 -18.86 -24.70 25.92
CA ASN A 162 -18.52 -25.02 24.54
C ASN A 162 -17.84 -26.40 24.46
N HIS A 163 -18.69 -27.42 24.54
CA HIS A 163 -18.22 -28.81 24.51
C HIS A 163 -17.77 -29.22 23.11
N VAL A 164 -16.60 -29.90 23.05
CA VAL A 164 -16.00 -30.42 21.78
C VAL A 164 -15.60 -31.87 21.96
N GLY A 165 -15.57 -32.59 20.83
CA GLY A 165 -15.17 -33.99 20.79
C GLY A 165 -16.36 -34.95 20.93
N GLU A 166 -16.03 -36.21 21.29
CA GLU A 166 -17.02 -37.27 21.38
C GLU A 166 -17.78 -37.21 22.73
N THR A 167 -18.98 -37.80 22.73
CA THR A 167 -19.81 -37.89 23.91
C THR A 167 -20.09 -39.38 24.24
N GLU A 168 -20.33 -39.67 25.51
CA GLU A 168 -20.66 -40.99 25.99
C GLU A 168 -21.93 -40.94 26.83
N LEU A 169 -22.81 -41.95 26.60
CA LEU A 169 -24.00 -42.15 27.41
C LEU A 169 -23.65 -43.01 28.64
N ARG A 170 -23.88 -42.47 29.86
CA ARG A 170 -23.63 -43.15 31.11
C ARG A 170 -24.89 -43.23 31.96
N ASP A 171 -24.89 -44.11 32.97
CA ASP A 171 -25.93 -44.23 34.00
C ASP A 171 -27.32 -44.61 33.47
N GLN A 172 -27.41 -45.20 32.28
CA GLN A 172 -28.67 -45.68 31.73
C GLN A 172 -29.25 -46.83 32.59
N ILE A 173 -30.49 -46.73 32.98
CA ILE A 173 -31.21 -47.74 33.74
C ILE A 173 -32.48 -48.10 32.96
N ALA A 174 -32.62 -49.38 32.62
CA ALA A 174 -33.87 -49.85 31.98
C ALA A 174 -35.02 -49.85 33.00
N PRO A 175 -36.21 -49.37 32.60
CA PRO A 175 -37.37 -49.47 33.49
C PRO A 175 -37.83 -50.91 33.70
N SER A 176 -38.38 -51.20 34.87
CA SER A 176 -38.96 -52.51 35.19
C SER A 176 -40.39 -52.31 35.66
N CYS A 177 -41.11 -53.46 35.93
CA CYS A 177 -42.44 -53.41 36.51
C CYS A 177 -42.48 -52.87 37.96
N LYS A 178 -41.31 -52.73 38.60
CA LYS A 178 -41.22 -52.35 40.04
C LYS A 178 -40.44 -51.06 40.27
N ALA A 179 -39.71 -50.59 39.28
CA ALA A 179 -38.85 -49.43 39.44
C ALA A 179 -38.82 -48.63 38.13
N ASP A 180 -38.82 -47.34 38.23
CA ASP A 180 -38.60 -46.41 37.11
C ASP A 180 -37.18 -46.58 36.55
N GLY A 181 -37.05 -46.38 35.26
CA GLY A 181 -35.75 -46.34 34.55
C GLY A 181 -35.24 -44.93 34.43
N TYR A 182 -34.08 -44.80 33.79
CA TYR A 182 -33.41 -43.54 33.49
C TYR A 182 -32.78 -43.61 32.08
N THR A 183 -32.90 -42.56 31.29
CA THR A 183 -32.34 -42.52 29.92
C THR A 183 -30.82 -42.45 29.89
N GLY A 184 -30.22 -42.17 31.03
CA GLY A 184 -28.76 -41.92 31.15
C GLY A 184 -28.40 -40.47 30.80
N ASP A 185 -27.29 -40.02 31.35
CA ASP A 185 -26.69 -38.72 31.07
C ASP A 185 -25.69 -38.83 29.90
N VAL A 186 -25.65 -37.82 29.04
CA VAL A 186 -24.64 -37.72 27.97
C VAL A 186 -23.49 -36.88 28.51
N TYR A 187 -22.32 -37.47 28.57
CA TYR A 187 -21.08 -36.83 29.03
C TYR A 187 -20.19 -36.42 27.83
N CYS A 188 -19.53 -35.26 27.95
CA CYS A 188 -18.45 -34.91 27.07
C CYS A 188 -17.16 -35.63 27.47
N LEU A 189 -16.55 -36.38 26.57
CA LEU A 189 -15.31 -37.13 26.87
C LEU A 189 -14.09 -36.20 27.05
N ALA A 190 -14.14 -34.97 26.52
CA ALA A 190 -13.03 -34.05 26.62
C ALA A 190 -12.89 -33.37 27.99
N CYS A 191 -14.02 -33.12 28.71
CA CYS A 191 -14.05 -32.40 29.99
C CYS A 191 -14.77 -33.17 31.11
N ASP A 192 -15.36 -34.32 30.82
CA ASP A 192 -16.09 -35.21 31.74
C ASP A 192 -17.30 -34.54 32.41
N GLN A 193 -17.89 -33.55 31.73
CA GLN A 193 -19.10 -32.82 32.19
C GLN A 193 -20.35 -33.37 31.48
N VAL A 194 -21.49 -33.30 32.16
CA VAL A 194 -22.79 -33.62 31.57
C VAL A 194 -23.17 -32.59 30.54
N VAL A 195 -23.31 -33.01 29.28
CA VAL A 195 -23.79 -32.15 28.16
C VAL A 195 -25.32 -32.15 28.10
N THR A 196 -25.91 -33.34 28.29
CA THR A 196 -27.35 -33.52 28.27
C THR A 196 -27.77 -34.41 29.44
N PRO A 197 -28.49 -33.87 30.41
CA PRO A 197 -28.99 -34.70 31.50
C PRO A 197 -30.09 -35.64 31.01
N GLY A 198 -30.07 -36.84 31.54
CA GLY A 198 -31.08 -37.87 31.27
C GLY A 198 -32.47 -37.48 31.84
N LYS A 199 -33.41 -38.33 31.51
CA LYS A 199 -34.80 -38.22 32.01
C LYS A 199 -35.26 -39.50 32.62
N PRO A 200 -36.11 -39.45 33.67
CA PRO A 200 -36.71 -40.63 34.24
C PRO A 200 -37.67 -41.31 33.23
N ILE A 201 -37.59 -42.62 33.14
CA ILE A 201 -38.50 -43.46 32.35
C ILE A 201 -39.43 -44.10 33.34
N ARG A 202 -40.73 -43.77 33.28
CA ARG A 202 -41.70 -44.33 34.20
C ARG A 202 -41.87 -45.83 34.03
N THR A 203 -42.15 -46.55 35.10
CA THR A 203 -42.52 -47.98 35.08
C THR A 203 -43.69 -48.20 34.13
N SER A 204 -43.59 -49.26 33.31
CA SER A 204 -44.67 -49.68 32.44
C SER A 204 -44.91 -51.20 32.52
N HIS A 205 -46.14 -51.63 32.40
CA HIS A 205 -46.51 -53.02 32.32
C HIS A 205 -46.85 -53.36 30.87
N ALA A 206 -46.22 -54.40 30.33
CA ALA A 206 -46.63 -55.03 29.11
C ALA A 206 -47.71 -56.07 29.46
N LEU A 207 -48.96 -55.71 29.30
CA LEU A 207 -50.06 -56.60 29.55
C LEU A 207 -50.35 -57.46 28.32
N THR A 208 -50.29 -58.78 28.48
CA THR A 208 -50.80 -59.77 27.48
C THR A 208 -52.16 -60.29 27.93
N PHE A 209 -53.10 -60.30 27.02
CA PHE A 209 -54.43 -60.89 27.31
C PHE A 209 -54.26 -62.42 27.40
N VAL A 210 -54.59 -62.96 28.56
CA VAL A 210 -54.67 -64.41 28.78
C VAL A 210 -56.18 -64.82 28.70
N PRO A 211 -56.61 -65.49 27.63
CA PRO A 211 -58.00 -65.90 27.53
C PRO A 211 -58.30 -66.95 28.69
N THR A 212 -59.44 -66.67 29.30
CA THR A 212 -59.96 -67.58 30.34
C THR A 212 -60.34 -68.95 29.73
N LYS A 213 -59.84 -70.04 30.26
CA LYS A 213 -60.33 -71.34 29.84
C LYS A 213 -61.78 -71.46 30.21
N THR A 214 -62.60 -71.81 29.20
CA THR A 214 -64.00 -72.17 29.45
C THR A 214 -64.07 -73.45 30.31
N PRO A 215 -64.85 -73.44 31.38
CA PRO A 215 -65.02 -74.67 32.20
C PRO A 215 -65.67 -75.76 31.36
N THR A 216 -65.05 -76.90 31.23
CA THR A 216 -65.67 -78.13 30.67
C THR A 216 -66.43 -78.85 31.75
N CYS A 217 -67.75 -79.03 31.60
CA CYS A 217 -68.56 -79.98 32.44
C CYS A 217 -68.09 -81.40 32.18
N GLN A 218 -67.70 -82.10 33.20
CA GLN A 218 -67.70 -83.57 33.25
C GLN A 218 -68.97 -84.06 33.83
#